data_6afcd2c0f918b6cd1001d3a13837c3fb
#
_entry.id   6afcd2c0f918b6cd1001d3a13837c3fb
#
_cell.length_a   1.000
_cell.length_b   1.000
_cell.length_c   1.000
_cell.angle_alpha   90.00
_cell.angle_beta   90.00
_cell.angle_gamma   90.00
#
_symmetry.space_group_name_H-M   'P 1'
#
loop_
_entity.id
_entity.type
_entity.pdbx_description
1 polymer ?
#
loop_
_entity_poly.entity_id
_entity_poly.type
_entity_poly.pdbx_seq_one_letter_code
_entity_poly.pdbx_strand_id
1 'polypeptide(L)'
;MSRVKPFLLLATRPEDEAADDEYAGFLAGAGLTRDQLVRVRLEAGPMPAIELSDYSGIIVGGSPFNAGDAEVAKTAVQRRVEQELAGLLDRVLAQDFPFLGACYGVGLLTAHLHGIVDNTWGEEAGPIDITLTEAGRNDPVFGTLAESFVGFVGHKEACSQVPPGAVVLASGQACPIQAFRVGRNVYATQFHPELTRESIVTRLRIYRDNGYFHPDRLADVMTAIGASTVTEPAKLLTSFVARFGTGTPERADAAQAAGA
;
A
#
# COMPACT_ATOMS: atom_id res chain seq x y z
N MET A 1 24.85 -7.89 -19.41
CA MET A 1 23.43 -7.52 -19.23
C MET A 1 23.21 -7.35 -17.73
N SER A 2 22.89 -6.16 -17.24
CA SER A 2 22.56 -5.94 -15.84
C SER A 2 21.27 -6.72 -15.51
N ARG A 3 21.33 -7.59 -14.53
CA ARG A 3 20.16 -8.37 -14.07
C ARG A 3 19.14 -7.38 -13.51
N VAL A 4 17.90 -7.40 -13.99
CA VAL A 4 16.82 -6.61 -13.42
C VAL A 4 16.66 -7.04 -11.97
N LYS A 5 16.75 -6.08 -11.03
CA LYS A 5 16.60 -6.37 -9.60
C LYS A 5 15.13 -6.67 -9.30
N PRO A 6 14.82 -7.64 -8.42
CA PRO A 6 13.45 -7.92 -8.02
C PRO A 6 12.88 -6.77 -7.19
N PHE A 7 11.56 -6.74 -7.04
CA PHE A 7 10.87 -6.02 -5.98
C PHE A 7 10.81 -6.90 -4.73
N LEU A 8 10.66 -6.27 -3.56
CA LEU A 8 10.50 -6.94 -2.28
C LEU A 8 9.09 -6.67 -1.74
N LEU A 9 8.33 -7.75 -1.50
CA LEU A 9 7.05 -7.68 -0.78
C LEU A 9 7.26 -8.07 0.69
N LEU A 10 6.95 -7.18 1.59
CA LEU A 10 6.91 -7.41 3.03
C LEU A 10 5.45 -7.64 3.43
N ALA A 11 5.12 -8.89 3.74
CA ALA A 11 3.79 -9.34 4.13
C ALA A 11 3.71 -9.54 5.65
N THR A 12 2.51 -9.41 6.21
CA THR A 12 2.27 -9.47 7.66
C THR A 12 1.02 -10.26 8.05
N ARG A 13 0.44 -11.04 7.10
CA ARG A 13 -0.77 -11.84 7.36
C ARG A 13 -0.41 -13.22 7.89
N PRO A 14 -0.88 -13.60 9.09
CA PRO A 14 -0.56 -14.91 9.67
C PRO A 14 -1.32 -16.08 8.99
N GLU A 15 -2.48 -15.81 8.40
CA GLU A 15 -3.27 -16.83 7.70
C GLU A 15 -2.65 -17.11 6.33
N ASP A 16 -2.20 -18.35 6.11
CA ASP A 16 -1.52 -18.74 4.87
C ASP A 16 -2.36 -18.45 3.62
N GLU A 17 -3.66 -18.74 3.67
CA GLU A 17 -4.56 -18.48 2.55
C GLU A 17 -4.62 -16.97 2.21
N ALA A 18 -4.70 -16.09 3.21
CA ALA A 18 -4.73 -14.65 3.00
C ALA A 18 -3.37 -14.11 2.51
N ALA A 19 -2.27 -14.66 3.04
CA ALA A 19 -0.92 -14.29 2.63
C ALA A 19 -0.60 -14.74 1.19
N ASP A 20 -1.05 -15.92 0.80
CA ASP A 20 -0.83 -16.45 -0.55
C ASP A 20 -1.71 -15.75 -1.59
N ASP A 21 -2.96 -15.44 -1.23
CA ASP A 21 -3.87 -14.64 -2.06
C ASP A 21 -3.32 -13.22 -2.28
N GLU A 22 -2.82 -12.55 -1.23
CA GLU A 22 -2.18 -11.25 -1.33
C GLU A 22 -0.97 -11.27 -2.27
N TYR A 23 -0.09 -12.28 -2.11
CA TYR A 23 1.07 -12.42 -2.97
C TYR A 23 0.69 -12.65 -4.43
N ALA A 24 -0.31 -13.51 -4.68
CA ALA A 24 -0.82 -13.75 -6.03
C ALA A 24 -1.42 -12.48 -6.63
N GLY A 25 -2.15 -11.69 -5.84
CA GLY A 25 -2.71 -10.40 -6.25
C GLY A 25 -1.64 -9.40 -6.67
N PHE A 26 -0.58 -9.24 -5.86
CA PHE A 26 0.56 -8.37 -6.21
C PHE A 26 1.28 -8.87 -7.47
N LEU A 27 1.52 -10.17 -7.61
CA LEU A 27 2.13 -10.71 -8.82
C LEU A 27 1.31 -10.39 -10.07
N ALA A 28 0.01 -10.70 -10.02
CA ALA A 28 -0.90 -10.51 -11.16
C ALA A 28 -1.07 -9.02 -11.48
N GLY A 29 -1.35 -8.18 -10.47
CA GLY A 29 -1.58 -6.75 -10.64
C GLY A 29 -0.35 -5.99 -11.14
N ALA A 30 0.84 -6.40 -10.71
CA ALA A 30 2.11 -5.81 -11.14
C ALA A 30 2.65 -6.41 -12.45
N GLY A 31 2.10 -7.52 -12.92
CA GLY A 31 2.63 -8.26 -14.07
C GLY A 31 4.00 -8.89 -13.82
N LEU A 32 4.28 -9.28 -12.56
CA LEU A 32 5.56 -9.84 -12.14
C LEU A 32 5.51 -11.36 -12.00
N THR A 33 6.66 -11.99 -12.23
CA THR A 33 6.89 -13.40 -11.88
C THR A 33 7.41 -13.54 -10.45
N ARG A 34 7.42 -14.77 -9.91
CA ARG A 34 7.95 -15.06 -8.56
C ARG A 34 9.42 -14.69 -8.39
N ASP A 35 10.21 -14.75 -9.47
CA ASP A 35 11.63 -14.33 -9.45
C ASP A 35 11.79 -12.81 -9.45
N GLN A 36 10.75 -12.07 -9.83
CA GLN A 36 10.73 -10.62 -9.90
C GLN A 36 10.09 -9.96 -8.67
N LEU A 37 9.35 -10.72 -7.86
CA LEU A 37 8.79 -10.27 -6.59
C LEU A 37 9.15 -11.25 -5.48
N VAL A 38 10.14 -10.91 -4.67
CA VAL A 38 10.54 -11.69 -3.50
C VAL A 38 9.61 -11.38 -2.35
N ARG A 39 9.00 -12.39 -1.72
CA ARG A 39 8.14 -12.22 -0.54
C ARG A 39 8.87 -12.58 0.73
N VAL A 40 8.78 -11.71 1.75
CA VAL A 40 9.18 -11.97 3.14
C VAL A 40 7.96 -11.82 4.03
N ARG A 41 7.67 -12.84 4.85
CA ARG A 41 6.56 -12.87 5.81
C ARG A 41 7.09 -12.46 7.18
N LEU A 42 6.87 -11.20 7.55
CA LEU A 42 7.42 -10.61 8.78
C LEU A 42 6.75 -11.15 10.04
N GLU A 43 5.50 -11.56 9.97
CA GLU A 43 4.79 -12.17 11.10
C GLU A 43 5.35 -13.54 11.47
N ALA A 44 5.90 -14.27 10.50
CA ALA A 44 6.42 -15.62 10.70
C ALA A 44 7.82 -15.66 11.33
N GLY A 45 8.58 -14.58 11.25
CA GLY A 45 9.94 -14.53 11.81
C GLY A 45 10.57 -13.14 11.73
N PRO A 46 11.78 -12.98 12.26
CA PRO A 46 12.53 -11.72 12.17
C PRO A 46 12.77 -11.30 10.71
N MET A 47 12.77 -9.99 10.46
CA MET A 47 13.11 -9.45 9.15
C MET A 47 14.57 -9.79 8.81
N PRO A 48 14.85 -10.39 7.65
CA PRO A 48 16.23 -10.61 7.21
C PRO A 48 16.94 -9.28 6.97
N ALA A 49 18.27 -9.31 6.89
CA ALA A 49 19.03 -8.14 6.44
C ALA A 49 18.60 -7.78 5.00
N ILE A 50 18.14 -6.55 4.82
CA ILE A 50 17.69 -6.02 3.54
C ILE A 50 18.67 -4.95 3.09
N GLU A 51 19.35 -5.18 1.95
CA GLU A 51 20.14 -4.17 1.28
C GLU A 51 19.26 -3.54 0.18
N LEU A 52 18.94 -2.24 0.29
CA LEU A 52 18.08 -1.55 -0.66
C LEU A 52 18.60 -1.66 -2.09
N SER A 53 19.93 -1.67 -2.24
CA SER A 53 20.59 -1.80 -3.53
C SER A 53 20.32 -3.14 -4.25
N ASP A 54 19.80 -4.15 -3.57
CA ASP A 54 19.49 -5.46 -4.17
C ASP A 54 18.09 -5.50 -4.81
N TYR A 55 17.27 -4.47 -4.57
CA TYR A 55 15.88 -4.41 -5.01
C TYR A 55 15.62 -3.20 -5.91
N SER A 56 14.59 -3.29 -6.75
CA SER A 56 14.06 -2.17 -7.53
C SER A 56 13.11 -1.29 -6.73
N GLY A 57 12.46 -1.83 -5.70
CA GLY A 57 11.55 -1.15 -4.81
C GLY A 57 11.00 -2.11 -3.76
N ILE A 58 10.35 -1.54 -2.75
CA ILE A 58 9.71 -2.28 -1.65
C ILE A 58 8.21 -2.06 -1.69
N ILE A 59 7.45 -3.12 -1.48
CA ILE A 59 6.00 -3.08 -1.29
C ILE A 59 5.71 -3.61 0.13
N VAL A 60 4.90 -2.91 0.89
CA VAL A 60 4.34 -3.40 2.16
C VAL A 60 2.86 -3.69 1.94
N GLY A 61 2.46 -4.94 2.13
CA GLY A 61 1.08 -5.39 1.99
C GLY A 61 0.17 -4.90 3.13
N GLY A 62 -1.11 -5.24 3.04
CA GLY A 62 -2.05 -5.01 4.14
C GLY A 62 -1.80 -5.94 5.32
N SER A 63 -2.41 -5.63 6.47
CA SER A 63 -2.23 -6.37 7.71
C SER A 63 -3.54 -6.48 8.50
N PRO A 64 -3.71 -7.49 9.34
CA PRO A 64 -4.68 -7.45 10.42
C PRO A 64 -4.26 -6.54 11.59
N PHE A 65 -2.99 -6.07 11.63
CA PHE A 65 -2.51 -5.10 12.60
C PHE A 65 -3.04 -3.70 12.30
N ASN A 66 -3.18 -2.87 13.34
CA ASN A 66 -3.44 -1.44 13.20
C ASN A 66 -2.24 -0.67 13.76
N ALA A 67 -1.67 0.25 12.98
CA ALA A 67 -0.50 1.03 13.41
C ALA A 67 -0.85 1.98 14.58
N GLY A 68 -2.09 2.44 14.64
CA GLY A 68 -2.61 3.31 15.69
C GLY A 68 -3.03 2.60 16.99
N ASP A 69 -2.94 1.27 17.06
CA ASP A 69 -3.24 0.55 18.30
C ASP A 69 -2.35 1.02 19.45
N ALA A 70 -2.96 1.15 20.65
CA ALA A 70 -2.19 1.47 21.84
C ALA A 70 -1.13 0.38 22.11
N GLU A 71 0.07 0.78 22.56
CA GLU A 71 1.20 -0.15 22.77
C GLU A 71 0.85 -1.36 23.66
N VAL A 72 -0.03 -1.16 24.64
CA VAL A 72 -0.49 -2.22 25.55
C VAL A 72 -1.38 -3.26 24.85
N ALA A 73 -2.03 -2.89 23.75
CA ALA A 73 -2.91 -3.77 22.97
C ALA A 73 -2.14 -4.54 21.88
N LYS A 74 -0.97 -4.06 21.47
CA LYS A 74 -0.16 -4.70 20.44
C LYS A 74 0.42 -6.03 20.92
N THR A 75 0.41 -7.03 20.04
CA THR A 75 1.09 -8.30 20.29
C THR A 75 2.61 -8.14 20.25
N ALA A 76 3.36 -9.09 20.79
CA ALA A 76 4.82 -9.09 20.69
C ALA A 76 5.29 -9.17 19.21
N VAL A 77 4.55 -9.89 18.37
CA VAL A 77 4.83 -10.00 16.93
C VAL A 77 4.62 -8.64 16.26
N GLN A 78 3.50 -7.97 16.53
CA GLN A 78 3.20 -6.66 15.96
C GLN A 78 4.27 -5.63 16.33
N ARG A 79 4.63 -5.53 17.63
CA ARG A 79 5.70 -4.61 18.08
C ARG A 79 7.03 -4.86 17.38
N ARG A 80 7.44 -6.13 17.25
CA ARG A 80 8.65 -6.50 16.52
C ARG A 80 8.59 -6.06 15.06
N VAL A 81 7.51 -6.39 14.36
CA VAL A 81 7.30 -6.04 12.95
C VAL A 81 7.34 -4.52 12.76
N GLU A 82 6.65 -3.76 13.60
CA GLU A 82 6.63 -2.30 13.51
C GLU A 82 8.01 -1.69 13.77
N GLN A 83 8.76 -2.22 14.74
CA GLN A 83 10.13 -1.76 15.02
C GLN A 83 11.08 -2.06 13.86
N GLU A 84 10.99 -3.25 13.26
CA GLU A 84 11.80 -3.65 12.12
C GLU A 84 11.47 -2.79 10.88
N LEU A 85 10.17 -2.55 10.62
CA LEU A 85 9.71 -1.69 9.53
C LEU A 85 10.10 -0.23 9.75
N ALA A 86 10.07 0.28 10.98
CA ALA A 86 10.52 1.64 11.28
C ALA A 86 12.00 1.84 10.89
N GLY A 87 12.89 0.92 11.27
CA GLY A 87 14.30 0.99 10.87
C GLY A 87 14.53 0.85 9.36
N LEU A 88 13.65 0.14 8.65
CA LEU A 88 13.68 0.08 7.19
C LEU A 88 13.18 1.38 6.56
N LEU A 89 12.10 1.96 7.10
CA LEU A 89 11.53 3.24 6.62
C LEU A 89 12.51 4.39 6.76
N ASP A 90 13.32 4.44 7.84
CA ASP A 90 14.40 5.44 7.97
C ASP A 90 15.32 5.42 6.75
N ARG A 91 15.74 4.23 6.30
CA ARG A 91 16.62 4.08 5.13
C ARG A 91 15.93 4.38 3.82
N VAL A 92 14.67 3.95 3.68
CA VAL A 92 13.82 4.24 2.51
C VAL A 92 13.66 5.74 2.33
N LEU A 93 13.30 6.45 3.39
CA LEU A 93 13.08 7.90 3.37
C LEU A 93 14.38 8.68 3.14
N ALA A 94 15.48 8.28 3.79
CA ALA A 94 16.78 8.94 3.62
C ALA A 94 17.31 8.87 2.18
N GLN A 95 16.94 7.82 1.42
CA GLN A 95 17.36 7.60 0.04
C GLN A 95 16.28 7.94 -0.98
N ASP A 96 15.07 8.36 -0.52
CA ASP A 96 13.88 8.45 -1.37
C ASP A 96 13.70 7.18 -2.23
N PHE A 97 13.95 6.03 -1.61
CA PHE A 97 13.95 4.73 -2.28
C PHE A 97 12.52 4.33 -2.67
N PRO A 98 12.29 3.72 -3.85
CA PRO A 98 10.96 3.33 -4.29
C PRO A 98 10.23 2.44 -3.28
N PHE A 99 9.08 2.95 -2.79
CA PHE A 99 8.28 2.28 -1.76
C PHE A 99 6.79 2.47 -2.04
N LEU A 100 6.02 1.40 -1.84
CA LEU A 100 4.55 1.41 -1.91
C LEU A 100 3.98 0.69 -0.71
N GLY A 101 3.29 1.41 0.18
CA GLY A 101 2.54 0.84 1.29
C GLY A 101 1.05 0.72 0.96
N ALA A 102 0.47 -0.48 1.03
CA ALA A 102 -0.96 -0.71 0.84
C ALA A 102 -1.65 -0.89 2.20
N CYS A 103 -2.75 -0.18 2.43
CA CYS A 103 -3.59 -0.21 3.62
C CYS A 103 -2.78 -0.02 4.91
N TYR A 104 -2.26 -1.09 5.52
CA TYR A 104 -1.40 -1.01 6.71
C TYR A 104 -0.17 -0.11 6.50
N GLY A 105 0.38 -0.09 5.28
CA GLY A 105 1.49 0.79 4.92
C GLY A 105 1.17 2.28 5.04
N VAL A 106 -0.10 2.69 4.90
CA VAL A 106 -0.54 4.07 5.18
C VAL A 106 -0.33 4.41 6.64
N GLY A 107 -0.85 3.56 7.54
CA GLY A 107 -0.73 3.76 8.98
C GLY A 107 0.74 3.81 9.43
N LEU A 108 1.54 2.85 8.97
CA LEU A 108 2.98 2.80 9.26
C LEU A 108 3.72 4.07 8.85
N LEU A 109 3.56 4.47 7.59
CA LEU A 109 4.25 5.65 7.05
C LEU A 109 3.76 6.93 7.70
N THR A 110 2.46 7.04 7.98
CA THR A 110 1.86 8.20 8.66
C THR A 110 2.40 8.34 10.08
N ALA A 111 2.37 7.26 10.87
CA ALA A 111 2.86 7.27 12.25
C ALA A 111 4.38 7.53 12.33
N HIS A 112 5.15 6.89 11.45
CA HIS A 112 6.60 7.04 11.38
C HIS A 112 7.04 8.48 11.09
N LEU A 113 6.27 9.21 10.28
CA LEU A 113 6.52 10.60 9.90
C LEU A 113 5.73 11.63 10.72
N HIS A 114 5.20 11.22 11.88
CA HIS A 114 4.48 12.10 12.82
C HIS A 114 3.20 12.74 12.25
N GLY A 115 2.52 12.06 11.31
CA GLY A 115 1.13 12.31 10.97
C GLY A 115 0.18 11.72 12.02
N ILE A 116 -1.12 11.81 11.79
CA ILE A 116 -2.13 11.27 12.72
C ILE A 116 -2.83 10.07 12.07
N VAL A 117 -2.81 8.95 12.77
CA VAL A 117 -3.56 7.73 12.45
C VAL A 117 -4.59 7.53 13.54
N ASP A 118 -5.87 7.46 13.17
CA ASP A 118 -6.97 7.21 14.11
C ASP A 118 -8.17 6.56 13.40
N ASN A 119 -9.24 6.30 14.15
CA ASN A 119 -10.43 5.60 13.67
C ASN A 119 -11.52 6.55 13.11
N THR A 120 -11.20 7.84 12.90
CA THR A 120 -12.18 8.85 12.44
C THR A 120 -12.72 8.50 11.06
N TRP A 121 -11.88 7.98 10.18
CA TRP A 121 -12.18 7.71 8.78
C TRP A 121 -12.11 6.23 8.42
N GLY A 122 -12.46 5.34 9.35
CA GLY A 122 -12.55 3.91 9.08
C GLY A 122 -13.61 3.60 8.01
N GLU A 123 -13.35 2.64 7.13
CA GLU A 123 -14.27 2.20 6.08
C GLU A 123 -14.52 0.70 6.18
N GLU A 124 -15.80 0.30 6.12
CA GLU A 124 -16.17 -1.11 6.03
C GLU A 124 -15.58 -1.73 4.76
N ALA A 125 -15.32 -3.04 4.82
CA ALA A 125 -14.79 -3.75 3.67
C ALA A 125 -15.77 -3.72 2.49
N GLY A 126 -15.30 -3.26 1.33
CA GLY A 126 -16.14 -3.15 0.14
C GLY A 126 -15.54 -2.23 -0.93
N PRO A 127 -16.29 -2.02 -2.02
CA PRO A 127 -15.93 -1.09 -3.06
C PRO A 127 -16.26 0.35 -2.67
N ILE A 128 -15.36 1.28 -2.98
CA ILE A 128 -15.57 2.72 -2.80
C ILE A 128 -15.18 3.48 -4.07
N ASP A 129 -15.76 4.67 -4.24
CA ASP A 129 -15.33 5.61 -5.27
C ASP A 129 -14.13 6.43 -4.78
N ILE A 130 -13.10 6.48 -5.62
CA ILE A 130 -11.85 7.18 -5.37
C ILE A 130 -11.64 8.21 -6.48
N THR A 131 -11.24 9.41 -6.12
CA THR A 131 -10.97 10.48 -7.07
C THR A 131 -9.54 11.00 -6.92
N LEU A 132 -8.82 11.12 -8.02
CA LEU A 132 -7.49 11.71 -8.02
C LEU A 132 -7.55 13.21 -7.74
N THR A 133 -6.67 13.69 -6.88
CA THR A 133 -6.43 15.12 -6.71
C THR A 133 -5.73 15.69 -7.97
N GLU A 134 -5.58 17.00 -8.06
CA GLU A 134 -4.75 17.62 -9.10
C GLU A 134 -3.31 17.08 -9.06
N ALA A 135 -2.74 16.95 -7.86
CA ALA A 135 -1.41 16.36 -7.66
C ALA A 135 -1.37 14.90 -8.12
N GLY A 136 -2.42 14.12 -7.85
CA GLY A 136 -2.54 12.74 -8.28
C GLY A 136 -2.58 12.59 -9.81
N ARG A 137 -3.33 13.45 -10.49
CA ARG A 137 -3.38 13.46 -11.97
C ARG A 137 -2.04 13.79 -12.62
N ASN A 138 -1.24 14.62 -11.96
CA ASN A 138 0.10 15.02 -12.43
C ASN A 138 1.23 14.12 -11.88
N ASP A 139 0.91 13.12 -11.04
CA ASP A 139 1.91 12.22 -10.48
C ASP A 139 2.31 11.14 -11.50
N PRO A 140 3.61 10.82 -11.63
CA PRO A 140 4.08 9.88 -12.65
C PRO A 140 3.60 8.44 -12.47
N VAL A 141 3.12 8.06 -11.27
CA VAL A 141 2.58 6.73 -10.99
C VAL A 141 1.05 6.77 -11.01
N PHE A 142 0.44 7.71 -10.30
CA PHE A 142 -1.03 7.83 -10.19
C PHE A 142 -1.69 8.41 -11.43
N GLY A 143 -1.04 9.29 -12.18
CA GLY A 143 -1.58 9.93 -13.39
C GLY A 143 -1.86 8.97 -14.55
N THR A 144 -1.52 7.70 -14.41
CA THR A 144 -1.87 6.63 -15.36
C THR A 144 -3.27 6.04 -15.11
N LEU A 145 -3.86 6.32 -13.94
CA LEU A 145 -5.21 5.88 -13.58
C LEU A 145 -6.26 6.84 -14.12
N ALA A 146 -7.51 6.36 -14.22
CA ALA A 146 -8.65 7.22 -14.47
C ALA A 146 -8.81 8.27 -13.36
N GLU A 147 -9.32 9.45 -13.67
CA GLU A 147 -9.54 10.53 -12.70
C GLU A 147 -10.42 10.09 -11.53
N SER A 148 -11.43 9.26 -11.81
CA SER A 148 -12.25 8.61 -10.79
C SER A 148 -12.35 7.12 -11.10
N PHE A 149 -12.26 6.30 -10.07
CA PHE A 149 -12.27 4.84 -10.19
C PHE A 149 -12.79 4.19 -8.92
N VAL A 150 -13.16 2.92 -9.04
CA VAL A 150 -13.56 2.09 -7.87
C VAL A 150 -12.35 1.32 -7.36
N GLY A 151 -12.15 1.32 -6.04
CA GLY A 151 -11.16 0.51 -5.35
C GLY A 151 -11.77 -0.28 -4.20
N PHE A 152 -11.13 -1.35 -3.77
CA PHE A 152 -11.51 -2.09 -2.57
C PHE A 152 -10.77 -1.57 -1.35
N VAL A 153 -11.52 -1.40 -0.26
CA VAL A 153 -11.01 -1.02 1.07
C VAL A 153 -11.53 -1.99 2.13
N GLY A 154 -11.03 -1.84 3.35
CA GLY A 154 -11.47 -2.52 4.55
C GLY A 154 -10.46 -2.18 5.65
N HIS A 155 -10.71 -1.08 6.37
CA HIS A 155 -9.78 -0.60 7.40
C HIS A 155 -10.53 0.09 8.55
N LYS A 156 -10.04 -0.09 9.76
CA LYS A 156 -10.59 0.51 10.98
C LYS A 156 -9.97 1.86 11.27
N GLU A 157 -8.71 2.03 10.91
CA GLU A 157 -7.94 3.25 11.06
C GLU A 157 -7.58 3.84 9.70
N ALA A 158 -7.34 5.12 9.66
CA ALA A 158 -6.88 5.83 8.48
C ALA A 158 -5.91 6.96 8.85
N CYS A 159 -5.22 7.50 7.86
CA CYS A 159 -4.50 8.75 7.99
C CYS A 159 -5.51 9.89 8.10
N SER A 160 -5.64 10.50 9.30
CA SER A 160 -6.51 11.68 9.51
C SER A 160 -5.76 12.98 9.24
N GLN A 161 -4.45 12.97 9.42
CA GLN A 161 -3.57 14.09 9.07
C GLN A 161 -2.32 13.56 8.42
N VAL A 162 -2.10 13.94 7.16
CA VAL A 162 -0.88 13.55 6.43
C VAL A 162 0.38 14.08 7.12
N PRO A 163 1.49 13.34 7.03
CA PRO A 163 2.78 13.82 7.54
C PRO A 163 3.21 15.14 6.89
N PRO A 164 4.05 15.93 7.57
CA PRO A 164 4.65 17.12 6.98
C PRO A 164 5.35 16.80 5.65
N GLY A 165 5.08 17.60 4.62
CA GLY A 165 5.65 17.44 3.28
C GLY A 165 5.02 16.33 2.43
N ALA A 166 4.03 15.61 2.94
CA ALA A 166 3.27 14.65 2.15
C ALA A 166 2.30 15.36 1.19
N VAL A 167 2.10 14.75 0.02
CA VAL A 167 1.19 15.24 -1.02
C VAL A 167 0.06 14.24 -1.17
N VAL A 168 -1.19 14.66 -0.93
CA VAL A 168 -2.38 13.82 -1.14
C VAL A 168 -2.62 13.64 -2.63
N LEU A 169 -2.70 12.39 -3.08
CA LEU A 169 -2.84 12.01 -4.49
C LEU A 169 -4.25 11.55 -4.84
N ALA A 170 -4.98 10.97 -3.89
CA ALA A 170 -6.35 10.49 -4.09
C ALA A 170 -7.18 10.68 -2.82
N SER A 171 -8.49 10.88 -3.01
CA SER A 171 -9.47 11.07 -1.96
C SER A 171 -10.71 10.20 -2.18
N GLY A 172 -11.44 9.92 -1.11
CA GLY A 172 -12.75 9.27 -1.11
C GLY A 172 -13.78 10.10 -0.37
N GLN A 173 -15.05 9.73 -0.49
CA GLN A 173 -16.14 10.47 0.17
C GLN A 173 -16.12 10.25 1.69
N ALA A 174 -15.94 9.01 2.15
CA ALA A 174 -15.92 8.67 3.57
C ALA A 174 -14.54 8.89 4.19
N CYS A 175 -13.47 8.49 3.50
CA CYS A 175 -12.08 8.70 3.93
C CYS A 175 -11.41 9.72 2.99
N PRO A 176 -11.09 10.94 3.45
CA PRO A 176 -10.56 12.01 2.60
C PRO A 176 -9.13 11.77 2.10
N ILE A 177 -8.38 10.85 2.71
CA ILE A 177 -7.00 10.54 2.32
C ILE A 177 -6.93 9.07 1.88
N GLN A 178 -7.13 8.83 0.59
CA GLN A 178 -7.04 7.48 -0.01
C GLN A 178 -5.65 7.16 -0.53
N ALA A 179 -4.84 8.16 -0.81
CA ALA A 179 -3.43 7.98 -1.16
C ALA A 179 -2.63 9.26 -0.94
N PHE A 180 -1.37 9.08 -0.57
CA PHE A 180 -0.42 10.19 -0.50
C PHE A 180 0.98 9.73 -0.90
N ARG A 181 1.86 10.71 -1.17
CA ARG A 181 3.27 10.50 -1.48
C ARG A 181 4.13 11.39 -0.58
N VAL A 182 5.25 10.84 -0.13
CA VAL A 182 6.33 11.57 0.56
C VAL A 182 7.56 11.55 -0.34
N GLY A 183 8.32 12.65 -0.39
CA GLY A 183 9.42 12.75 -1.34
C GLY A 183 8.93 12.59 -2.78
N ARG A 184 9.64 11.84 -3.58
CA ARG A 184 9.32 11.59 -5.00
C ARG A 184 8.88 10.15 -5.27
N ASN A 185 9.32 9.20 -4.43
CA ASN A 185 9.24 7.77 -4.72
C ASN A 185 8.58 6.93 -3.61
N VAL A 186 8.10 7.55 -2.52
CA VAL A 186 7.50 6.85 -1.38
C VAL A 186 6.00 7.08 -1.36
N TYR A 187 5.24 6.05 -1.72
CA TYR A 187 3.79 6.07 -1.90
C TYR A 187 3.06 5.29 -0.82
N ALA A 188 1.84 5.70 -0.51
CA ALA A 188 0.92 4.94 0.34
C ALA A 188 -0.51 5.01 -0.20
N THR A 189 -1.25 3.88 -0.17
CA THR A 189 -2.65 3.77 -0.58
C THR A 189 -3.48 3.17 0.54
N GLN A 190 -4.61 3.77 0.87
CA GLN A 190 -5.58 3.22 1.81
C GLN A 190 -6.34 2.06 1.18
N PHE A 191 -6.69 2.19 -0.11
CA PHE A 191 -7.25 1.10 -0.89
C PHE A 191 -6.18 0.04 -1.22
N HIS A 192 -6.66 -1.15 -1.54
CA HIS A 192 -5.83 -2.29 -1.91
C HIS A 192 -5.65 -2.36 -3.42
N PRO A 193 -4.45 -2.07 -3.95
CA PRO A 193 -4.21 -2.14 -5.40
C PRO A 193 -4.13 -3.58 -5.93
N GLU A 194 -3.92 -4.56 -5.06
CA GLU A 194 -3.77 -5.97 -5.38
C GLU A 194 -5.09 -6.75 -5.37
N LEU A 195 -6.16 -6.20 -4.76
CA LEU A 195 -7.40 -6.95 -4.57
C LEU A 195 -8.23 -7.06 -5.85
N THR A 196 -8.64 -8.28 -6.13
CA THR A 196 -9.71 -8.61 -7.08
C THR A 196 -11.04 -8.83 -6.34
N ARG A 197 -12.13 -9.04 -7.11
CA ARG A 197 -13.42 -9.43 -6.53
C ARG A 197 -13.34 -10.75 -5.76
N GLU A 198 -12.61 -11.72 -6.29
CA GLU A 198 -12.41 -13.02 -5.68
C GLU A 198 -11.58 -12.89 -4.40
N SER A 199 -10.52 -12.11 -4.45
CA SER A 199 -9.61 -11.88 -3.32
C SER A 199 -10.31 -11.17 -2.16
N ILE A 200 -11.15 -10.14 -2.40
CA ILE A 200 -11.87 -9.48 -1.30
C ILE A 200 -12.88 -10.43 -0.65
N VAL A 201 -13.57 -11.28 -1.43
CA VAL A 201 -14.48 -12.29 -0.89
C VAL A 201 -13.73 -13.28 0.01
N THR A 202 -12.56 -13.73 -0.41
CA THR A 202 -11.67 -14.58 0.42
C THR A 202 -11.28 -13.86 1.72
N ARG A 203 -10.91 -12.59 1.64
CA ARG A 203 -10.58 -11.76 2.82
C ARG A 203 -11.75 -11.61 3.78
N LEU A 204 -12.96 -11.34 3.27
CA LEU A 204 -14.18 -11.26 4.10
C LEU A 204 -14.47 -12.56 4.83
N ARG A 205 -14.24 -13.70 4.19
CA ARG A 205 -14.43 -15.01 4.82
C ARG A 205 -13.41 -15.26 5.94
N ILE A 206 -12.15 -14.98 5.69
CA ILE A 206 -11.05 -15.20 6.66
C ILE A 206 -11.20 -14.26 7.86
N TYR A 207 -11.52 -12.98 7.61
CA TYR A 207 -11.53 -11.94 8.63
C TYR A 207 -12.94 -11.52 9.08
N ARG A 208 -13.95 -12.42 8.92
CA ARG A 208 -15.35 -12.12 9.21
C ARG A 208 -15.59 -11.64 10.65
N ASP A 209 -14.82 -12.15 11.59
CA ASP A 209 -14.96 -11.86 13.01
C ASP A 209 -13.98 -10.79 13.50
N ASN A 210 -13.23 -10.15 12.59
CA ASN A 210 -12.22 -9.15 12.89
C ASN A 210 -12.76 -7.71 12.85
N GLY A 211 -14.07 -7.49 12.66
CA GLY A 211 -14.71 -6.17 12.73
C GLY A 211 -14.46 -5.26 11.53
N TYR A 212 -14.20 -5.82 10.36
CA TYR A 212 -14.09 -5.06 9.09
C TYR A 212 -15.44 -4.76 8.45
N PHE A 213 -16.51 -5.36 8.93
CA PHE A 213 -17.90 -5.09 8.56
C PHE A 213 -18.84 -5.61 9.67
N HIS A 214 -20.05 -5.06 9.73
CA HIS A 214 -21.05 -5.60 10.67
C HIS A 214 -21.61 -6.91 10.11
N PRO A 215 -21.73 -7.99 10.91
CA PRO A 215 -22.20 -9.30 10.44
C PRO A 215 -23.54 -9.25 9.68
N ASP A 216 -24.48 -8.41 10.12
CA ASP A 216 -25.79 -8.25 9.49
C ASP A 216 -25.71 -7.59 8.11
N ARG A 217 -24.58 -6.95 7.76
CA ARG A 217 -24.36 -6.28 6.48
C ARG A 217 -23.64 -7.13 5.45
N LEU A 218 -23.29 -8.37 5.78
CA LEU A 218 -22.54 -9.24 4.87
C LEU A 218 -23.23 -9.38 3.50
N ALA A 219 -24.55 -9.52 3.47
CA ALA A 219 -25.31 -9.66 2.23
C ALA A 219 -25.22 -8.39 1.36
N ASP A 220 -25.29 -7.21 1.97
CA ASP A 220 -25.17 -5.93 1.27
C ASP A 220 -23.76 -5.74 0.71
N VAL A 221 -22.73 -6.04 1.54
CA VAL A 221 -21.32 -5.99 1.14
C VAL A 221 -21.06 -6.91 -0.04
N MET A 222 -21.52 -8.16 0.02
CA MET A 222 -21.38 -9.12 -1.08
C MET A 222 -22.09 -8.66 -2.36
N THR A 223 -23.28 -8.04 -2.22
CA THR A 223 -24.01 -7.47 -3.36
C THR A 223 -23.24 -6.32 -3.99
N ALA A 224 -22.72 -5.40 -3.18
CA ALA A 224 -21.92 -4.26 -3.64
C ALA A 224 -20.63 -4.73 -4.35
N ILE A 225 -19.91 -5.72 -3.79
CA ILE A 225 -18.74 -6.33 -4.43
C ILE A 225 -19.14 -6.95 -5.78
N GLY A 226 -20.25 -7.71 -5.81
CA GLY A 226 -20.73 -8.36 -7.03
C GLY A 226 -21.10 -7.37 -8.15
N ALA A 227 -21.62 -6.21 -7.81
CA ALA A 227 -22.01 -5.16 -8.75
C ALA A 227 -20.84 -4.26 -9.20
N SER A 228 -19.71 -4.25 -8.47
CA SER A 228 -18.60 -3.35 -8.74
C SER A 228 -17.70 -3.87 -9.89
N THR A 229 -17.04 -2.94 -10.59
CA THR A 229 -15.96 -3.24 -11.53
C THR A 229 -14.70 -2.53 -11.03
N VAL A 230 -13.72 -3.32 -10.60
CA VAL A 230 -12.46 -2.83 -10.01
C VAL A 230 -11.30 -3.28 -10.89
N THR A 231 -10.80 -2.38 -11.72
CA THR A 231 -9.71 -2.65 -12.69
C THR A 231 -8.58 -1.62 -12.60
N GLU A 232 -8.89 -0.41 -12.17
CA GLU A 232 -7.91 0.69 -12.13
C GLU A 232 -6.82 0.50 -11.06
N PRO A 233 -7.12 0.03 -9.81
CA PRO A 233 -6.08 -0.11 -8.79
C PRO A 233 -4.89 -0.95 -9.21
N ALA A 234 -5.08 -2.02 -9.99
CA ALA A 234 -3.99 -2.85 -10.49
C ALA A 234 -3.04 -2.08 -11.44
N LYS A 235 -3.55 -1.07 -12.16
CA LYS A 235 -2.69 -0.22 -13.01
C LYS A 235 -1.66 0.57 -12.20
N LEU A 236 -1.98 0.90 -10.93
CA LEU A 236 -1.01 1.52 -10.03
C LEU A 236 0.22 0.64 -9.83
N LEU A 237 0.00 -0.66 -9.61
CA LEU A 237 1.11 -1.62 -9.46
C LEU A 237 1.93 -1.72 -10.73
N THR A 238 1.27 -1.82 -11.87
CA THR A 238 1.95 -1.85 -13.18
C THR A 238 2.78 -0.57 -13.41
N SER A 239 2.22 0.60 -13.07
CA SER A 239 2.91 1.90 -13.23
C SER A 239 4.10 2.04 -12.29
N PHE A 240 3.94 1.60 -11.02
CA PHE A 240 5.01 1.58 -10.04
C PHE A 240 6.17 0.68 -10.52
N VAL A 241 5.85 -0.52 -10.97
CA VAL A 241 6.86 -1.45 -11.50
C VAL A 241 7.52 -0.93 -12.78
N ALA A 242 6.75 -0.37 -13.71
CA ALA A 242 7.29 0.21 -14.94
C ALA A 242 8.26 1.37 -14.67
N ARG A 243 7.94 2.19 -13.66
CA ARG A 243 8.77 3.33 -13.29
C ARG A 243 10.08 2.92 -12.63
N PHE A 244 10.06 1.91 -11.75
CA PHE A 244 11.21 1.56 -10.90
C PHE A 244 11.90 0.25 -11.27
N GLY A 245 11.26 -0.61 -12.05
CA GLY A 245 11.77 -1.94 -12.41
C GLY A 245 12.86 -1.95 -13.50
N THR A 246 13.07 -0.84 -14.18
CA THR A 246 14.15 -0.70 -15.15
C THR A 246 15.31 0.01 -14.48
N GLY A 247 16.32 -0.66 -14.00
CA GLY A 247 17.46 -0.14 -13.26
C GLY A 247 18.26 1.05 -13.90
N THR A 248 17.55 2.01 -14.46
CA THR A 248 18.06 3.27 -14.96
C THR A 248 17.53 4.38 -14.06
N PRO A 249 18.36 5.00 -13.21
CA PRO A 249 17.94 6.25 -12.58
C PRO A 249 17.68 7.25 -13.72
N GLU A 250 16.47 7.81 -13.75
CA GLU A 250 16.17 8.97 -14.59
C GLU A 250 17.19 10.05 -14.26
N ARG A 251 17.98 10.41 -15.25
CA ARG A 251 18.93 11.52 -15.13
C ARG A 251 18.14 12.74 -14.68
N ALA A 252 18.47 13.26 -13.52
CA ALA A 252 18.02 14.57 -13.11
C ALA A 252 18.32 15.52 -14.30
N ASP A 253 17.28 16.12 -14.87
CA ASP A 253 17.41 17.24 -15.78
C ASP A 253 18.11 18.40 -15.05
N ALA A 254 19.43 18.38 -15.14
CA ALA A 254 20.29 19.51 -14.84
C ALA A 254 20.30 20.43 -16.06
N ALA A 255 19.17 21.03 -16.37
CA ALA A 255 19.06 22.04 -17.41
C ALA A 255 18.03 23.10 -17.01
N GLN A 256 18.41 23.96 -16.06
CA GLN A 256 17.94 25.36 -16.02
C GLN A 256 18.65 26.14 -14.91
N ALA A 257 19.95 26.28 -15.03
CA ALA A 257 20.70 27.35 -14.36
C ALA A 257 21.92 27.72 -15.20
N ALA A 258 21.68 28.22 -16.42
CA ALA A 258 22.68 28.95 -17.16
C ALA A 258 21.92 29.88 -18.13
N GLY A 259 21.71 31.11 -17.72
CA GLY A 259 21.18 32.13 -18.64
C GLY A 259 20.45 33.26 -17.91
N ALA A 260 21.17 34.15 -17.26
CA ALA A 260 21.08 35.61 -17.33
C ALA A 260 21.88 36.21 -16.18
#